data_e980625fd4ebf07b6dbf555380c37052
#
_entry.id   e980625fd4ebf07b6dbf555380c37052
#
_cell.length_a   1.000
_cell.length_b   1.000
_cell.length_c   1.000
_cell.angle_alpha   90.00
_cell.angle_beta   90.00
_cell.angle_gamma   90.00
#
_symmetry.space_group_name_H-M   'P 1'
#
loop_
_entity.id
_entity.type
_entity.pdbx_description
1 polymer ?
#
loop_
_entity_poly.entity_id
_entity_poly.type
_entity_poly.pdbx_seq_one_letter_code
_entity_poly.pdbx_strand_id
1 'polypeptide(L)'
;MNIIRLELPVKDLQAQQDFYVHVLELSVNLTPEKLEVRVGKTILAFTQARPDFDGAYHFAFNIPENQFHNAKVWISSRIPLLRDEAGKDEFESAGWNSHSVYFKDAAGNVLEFIARHNLKNAVIREFDSHQILNISEIGLPSEDVIAFAHELCAKLNVSVFKQEADATFTPVGDDNGLFILPIKDRIWIPNSGVPAKLLPVKVYGKGWEVHGVPYKIVI
;
A
#
# COMPACT_ATOMS: atom_id res chain seq x y z
N MET A 1 -1.40 5.50 13.23
CA MET A 1 -2.58 5.76 12.34
C MET A 1 -3.08 4.41 11.81
N ASN A 2 -4.38 4.22 11.55
CA ASN A 2 -4.88 2.97 10.98
C ASN A 2 -5.74 3.26 9.76
N ILE A 3 -5.45 2.59 8.65
CA ILE A 3 -6.28 2.61 7.45
C ILE A 3 -7.37 1.54 7.60
N ILE A 4 -8.62 1.98 7.76
CA ILE A 4 -9.77 1.09 7.96
C ILE A 4 -10.33 0.62 6.61
N ARG A 5 -10.31 1.52 5.62
CA ARG A 5 -10.80 1.25 4.27
C ARG A 5 -9.96 2.02 3.24
N LEU A 6 -9.65 1.37 2.14
CA LEU A 6 -9.00 1.95 0.97
C LEU A 6 -9.85 1.65 -0.26
N GLU A 7 -10.23 2.69 -1.04
CA GLU A 7 -10.98 2.52 -2.29
C GLU A 7 -10.18 3.04 -3.47
N LEU A 8 -10.02 2.20 -4.48
CA LEU A 8 -9.21 2.45 -5.68
C LEU A 8 -10.00 2.09 -6.94
N PRO A 9 -10.10 2.97 -7.95
CA PRO A 9 -10.64 2.60 -9.25
C PRO A 9 -9.69 1.67 -10.02
N VAL A 10 -10.23 0.64 -10.68
CA VAL A 10 -9.50 -0.28 -11.57
C VAL A 10 -10.34 -0.61 -12.80
N LYS A 11 -9.69 -0.98 -13.91
CA LYS A 11 -10.38 -1.28 -15.17
C LYS A 11 -11.09 -2.64 -15.17
N ASP A 12 -10.55 -3.61 -14.49
CA ASP A 12 -11.02 -5.00 -14.51
C ASP A 12 -11.19 -5.54 -13.09
N LEU A 13 -12.44 -5.52 -12.61
CA LEU A 13 -12.79 -6.04 -11.28
C LEU A 13 -12.67 -7.56 -11.21
N GLN A 14 -12.91 -8.28 -12.33
CA GLN A 14 -12.82 -9.72 -12.36
C GLN A 14 -11.36 -10.19 -12.26
N ALA A 15 -10.46 -9.57 -13.03
CA ALA A 15 -9.03 -9.87 -12.93
C ALA A 15 -8.47 -9.59 -11.52
N GLN A 16 -8.96 -8.52 -10.86
CA GLN A 16 -8.61 -8.25 -9.48
C GLN A 16 -9.17 -9.31 -8.53
N GLN A 17 -10.42 -9.74 -8.70
CA GLN A 17 -10.98 -10.82 -7.90
C GLN A 17 -10.13 -12.08 -8.02
N ASP A 18 -9.80 -12.48 -9.24
CA ASP A 18 -9.01 -13.69 -9.49
C ASP A 18 -7.64 -13.61 -8.81
N PHE A 19 -6.98 -12.45 -8.86
CA PHE A 19 -5.72 -12.22 -8.18
C PHE A 19 -5.85 -12.35 -6.65
N TYR A 20 -6.79 -11.62 -6.05
CA TYR A 20 -6.92 -11.62 -4.58
C TYR A 20 -7.40 -12.94 -4.03
N VAL A 21 -8.22 -13.71 -4.77
CA VAL A 21 -8.67 -15.05 -4.38
C VAL A 21 -7.60 -16.11 -4.58
N HIS A 22 -6.95 -16.14 -5.76
CA HIS A 22 -6.10 -17.29 -6.13
C HIS A 22 -4.61 -17.05 -5.84
N VAL A 23 -4.14 -15.80 -5.80
CA VAL A 23 -2.75 -15.49 -5.47
C VAL A 23 -2.59 -15.18 -3.99
N LEU A 24 -3.42 -14.27 -3.44
CA LEU A 24 -3.33 -13.86 -2.04
C LEU A 24 -4.24 -14.67 -1.10
N GLU A 25 -5.11 -15.54 -1.63
CA GLU A 25 -6.02 -16.41 -0.85
C GLU A 25 -6.88 -15.62 0.15
N LEU A 26 -7.29 -14.39 -0.24
CA LEU A 26 -8.08 -13.50 0.59
C LEU A 26 -9.58 -13.63 0.30
N SER A 27 -10.40 -13.39 1.32
CA SER A 27 -11.85 -13.36 1.16
C SER A 27 -12.30 -12.11 0.44
N VAL A 28 -13.15 -12.29 -0.58
CA VAL A 28 -13.66 -11.23 -1.42
C VAL A 28 -15.18 -11.24 -1.52
N ASN A 29 -15.76 -10.09 -1.85
CA ASN A 29 -17.15 -9.92 -2.22
C ASN A 29 -17.23 -9.07 -3.49
N LEU A 30 -17.62 -9.67 -4.62
CA LEU A 30 -17.75 -8.99 -5.90
C LEU A 30 -19.23 -8.66 -6.17
N THR A 31 -19.49 -7.41 -6.52
CA THR A 31 -20.76 -6.91 -7.08
C THR A 31 -20.51 -6.30 -8.45
N PRO A 32 -21.57 -5.95 -9.24
CA PRO A 32 -21.36 -5.28 -10.53
C PRO A 32 -20.59 -3.96 -10.44
N GLU A 33 -20.66 -3.25 -9.32
CA GLU A 33 -20.05 -1.92 -9.17
C GLU A 33 -18.70 -1.93 -8.44
N LYS A 34 -18.44 -2.97 -7.66
CA LYS A 34 -17.24 -3.02 -6.80
C LYS A 34 -16.82 -4.41 -6.40
N LEU A 35 -15.53 -4.56 -6.13
CA LEU A 35 -14.92 -5.70 -5.45
C LEU A 35 -14.46 -5.25 -4.06
N GLU A 36 -14.89 -5.92 -3.01
CA GLU A 36 -14.37 -5.73 -1.65
C GLU A 36 -13.52 -6.92 -1.24
N VAL A 37 -12.30 -6.64 -0.78
CA VAL A 37 -11.32 -7.62 -0.29
C VAL A 37 -11.10 -7.40 1.19
N ARG A 38 -11.22 -8.45 2.00
CA ARG A 38 -10.88 -8.40 3.43
C ARG A 38 -9.39 -8.61 3.60
N VAL A 39 -8.66 -7.55 3.97
CA VAL A 39 -7.23 -7.57 4.26
C VAL A 39 -7.02 -7.41 5.77
N GLY A 40 -7.09 -8.50 6.50
CA GLY A 40 -7.03 -8.47 7.98
C GLY A 40 -8.00 -7.45 8.58
N LYS A 41 -7.47 -6.33 9.10
CA LYS A 41 -8.27 -5.25 9.73
C LYS A 41 -8.75 -4.18 8.75
N THR A 42 -8.34 -4.22 7.46
CA THR A 42 -8.69 -3.24 6.44
C THR A 42 -9.65 -3.83 5.41
N ILE A 43 -10.57 -3.03 4.89
CA ILE A 43 -11.32 -3.32 3.67
C ILE A 43 -10.62 -2.61 2.50
N LEU A 44 -10.12 -3.39 1.54
CA LEU A 44 -9.70 -2.88 0.23
C LEU A 44 -10.87 -2.99 -0.73
N ALA A 45 -11.29 -1.88 -1.30
CA ALA A 45 -12.37 -1.85 -2.27
C ALA A 45 -11.86 -1.38 -3.63
N PHE A 46 -12.15 -2.13 -4.67
CA PHE A 46 -11.95 -1.69 -6.03
C PHE A 46 -13.28 -1.30 -6.65
N THR A 47 -13.31 -0.15 -7.32
CA THR A 47 -14.48 0.33 -8.06
C THR A 47 -14.19 0.34 -9.55
N GLN A 48 -15.24 0.22 -10.37
CA GLN A 48 -15.08 0.28 -11.82
C GLN A 48 -14.54 1.65 -12.23
N ALA A 49 -13.36 1.66 -12.83
CA ALA A 49 -12.76 2.87 -13.39
C ALA A 49 -13.44 3.27 -14.70
N ARG A 50 -13.32 4.55 -15.07
CA ARG A 50 -13.70 5.02 -16.41
C ARG A 50 -12.77 4.39 -17.47
N PRO A 51 -13.23 4.26 -18.72
CA PRO A 51 -12.42 3.64 -19.79
C PRO A 51 -11.07 4.33 -20.04
N ASP A 52 -11.00 5.65 -19.84
CA ASP A 52 -9.79 6.48 -20.00
C ASP A 52 -8.84 6.46 -18.80
N PHE A 53 -9.17 5.72 -17.74
CA PHE A 53 -8.30 5.61 -16.56
C PHE A 53 -6.96 4.98 -16.96
N ASP A 54 -5.87 5.66 -16.61
CA ASP A 54 -4.51 5.19 -16.88
C ASP A 54 -3.61 5.47 -15.68
N GLY A 55 -3.41 4.45 -14.88
CA GLY A 55 -2.55 4.53 -13.70
C GLY A 55 -2.61 3.29 -12.85
N ALA A 56 -1.63 3.20 -11.95
CA ALA A 56 -1.54 2.17 -10.94
C ALA A 56 -1.07 2.79 -9.63
N TYR A 57 -1.47 2.20 -8.53
CA TYR A 57 -1.21 2.65 -7.17
C TYR A 57 -0.01 1.91 -6.56
N HIS A 58 0.48 2.44 -5.47
CA HIS A 58 1.33 1.70 -4.54
C HIS A 58 0.65 1.65 -3.18
N PHE A 59 0.61 0.45 -2.58
CA PHE A 59 0.19 0.24 -1.21
C PHE A 59 0.85 -1.00 -0.60
N ALA A 60 1.03 -0.98 0.72
CA ALA A 60 1.71 -2.04 1.45
C ALA A 60 0.79 -2.76 2.43
N PHE A 61 1.12 -4.02 2.67
CA PHE A 61 0.50 -4.85 3.69
C PHE A 61 1.48 -5.10 4.83
N ASN A 62 1.10 -4.81 6.07
CA ASN A 62 1.84 -5.29 7.22
C ASN A 62 1.69 -6.81 7.34
N ILE A 63 2.79 -7.48 7.57
CA ILE A 63 2.88 -8.89 7.96
C ILE A 63 3.53 -9.00 9.36
N PRO A 64 3.45 -10.15 10.06
CA PRO A 64 4.13 -10.32 11.35
C PRO A 64 5.63 -10.09 11.23
N GLU A 65 6.18 -9.42 12.22
CA GLU A 65 7.56 -8.93 12.22
C GLU A 65 8.62 -10.03 12.04
N ASN A 66 8.29 -11.24 12.46
CA ASN A 66 9.17 -12.42 12.38
C ASN A 66 8.86 -13.34 11.18
N GLN A 67 7.94 -12.97 10.27
CA GLN A 67 7.49 -13.82 9.17
C GLN A 67 8.01 -13.38 7.79
N PHE A 68 8.94 -12.43 7.71
CA PHE A 68 9.42 -11.89 6.44
C PHE A 68 9.88 -12.99 5.46
N HIS A 69 10.78 -13.87 5.92
CA HIS A 69 11.32 -14.93 5.06
C HIS A 69 10.22 -15.89 4.57
N ASN A 70 9.33 -16.33 5.46
CA ASN A 70 8.22 -17.23 5.12
C ASN A 70 7.24 -16.55 4.15
N ALA A 71 6.92 -15.26 4.37
CA ALA A 71 6.07 -14.48 3.47
C ALA A 71 6.71 -14.30 2.09
N LYS A 72 8.02 -14.07 2.01
CA LYS A 72 8.76 -14.01 0.75
C LYS A 72 8.67 -15.32 -0.02
N VAL A 73 8.92 -16.45 0.64
CA VAL A 73 8.80 -17.78 0.03
C VAL A 73 7.36 -18.03 -0.44
N TRP A 74 6.40 -17.72 0.39
CA TRP A 74 4.97 -17.90 0.10
C TRP A 74 4.53 -17.10 -1.13
N ILE A 75 4.86 -15.82 -1.23
CA ILE A 75 4.42 -14.98 -2.36
C ILE A 75 5.23 -15.28 -3.63
N SER A 76 6.54 -15.53 -3.53
CA SER A 76 7.39 -15.83 -4.70
C SER A 76 7.06 -17.16 -5.39
N SER A 77 6.42 -18.10 -4.68
CA SER A 77 5.91 -19.33 -5.27
C SER A 77 4.64 -19.12 -6.11
N ARG A 78 4.01 -17.94 -6.04
CA ARG A 78 2.72 -17.61 -6.68
C ARG A 78 2.84 -16.55 -7.77
N ILE A 79 3.75 -15.57 -7.59
CA ILE A 79 3.92 -14.45 -8.50
C ILE A 79 5.38 -13.97 -8.51
N PRO A 80 5.90 -13.48 -9.66
CA PRO A 80 7.23 -12.90 -9.72
C PRO A 80 7.36 -11.68 -8.81
N LEU A 81 8.45 -11.62 -8.03
CA LEU A 81 8.83 -10.44 -7.27
C LEU A 81 9.47 -9.39 -8.17
N LEU A 82 9.25 -8.12 -7.84
CA LEU A 82 9.98 -7.01 -8.44
C LEU A 82 11.42 -7.01 -7.93
N ARG A 83 12.34 -6.62 -8.83
CA ARG A 83 13.78 -6.58 -8.57
C ARG A 83 14.34 -5.19 -8.82
N ASP A 84 15.38 -4.83 -8.10
CA ASP A 84 16.16 -3.65 -8.44
C ASP A 84 17.11 -3.93 -9.63
N GLU A 85 17.90 -2.93 -10.00
CA GLU A 85 18.86 -3.02 -11.12
C GLU A 85 19.98 -4.04 -10.87
N ALA A 86 20.26 -4.35 -9.59
CA ALA A 86 21.23 -5.38 -9.21
C ALA A 86 20.62 -6.79 -9.13
N GLY A 87 19.30 -6.93 -9.43
CA GLY A 87 18.58 -8.19 -9.37
C GLY A 87 18.12 -8.59 -7.97
N LYS A 88 18.26 -7.72 -6.96
CA LYS A 88 17.82 -7.95 -5.59
C LYS A 88 16.30 -7.84 -5.50
N ASP A 89 15.65 -8.77 -4.80
CA ASP A 89 14.19 -8.88 -4.66
C ASP A 89 13.71 -8.79 -3.21
N GLU A 90 14.59 -8.45 -2.28
CA GLU A 90 14.25 -8.14 -0.89
C GLU A 90 14.99 -6.88 -0.45
N PHE A 91 14.34 -6.09 0.39
CA PHE A 91 14.81 -4.75 0.75
C PHE A 91 14.75 -4.56 2.26
N GLU A 92 15.90 -4.24 2.85
CA GLU A 92 16.02 -3.83 4.23
C GLU A 92 16.04 -2.31 4.34
N SER A 93 15.27 -1.77 5.26
CA SER A 93 15.31 -0.37 5.65
C SER A 93 15.74 -0.25 7.12
N ALA A 94 17.02 0.03 7.35
CA ALA A 94 17.56 0.20 8.70
C ALA A 94 16.88 1.36 9.45
N GLY A 95 16.61 2.48 8.77
CA GLY A 95 15.92 3.64 9.36
C GLY A 95 14.49 3.33 9.80
N TRP A 96 13.80 2.47 9.06
CA TRP A 96 12.43 2.05 9.38
C TRP A 96 12.39 0.77 10.23
N ASN A 97 13.53 0.07 10.37
CA ASN A 97 13.65 -1.23 11.01
C ASN A 97 12.65 -2.24 10.41
N SER A 98 12.74 -2.44 9.09
CA SER A 98 11.80 -3.26 8.34
C SER A 98 12.45 -4.01 7.19
N HIS A 99 11.81 -5.10 6.75
CA HIS A 99 12.12 -5.84 5.53
C HIS A 99 10.92 -5.90 4.62
N SER A 100 11.15 -5.78 3.30
CA SER A 100 10.09 -5.69 2.31
C SER A 100 10.37 -6.52 1.06
N VAL A 101 9.28 -7.00 0.43
CA VAL A 101 9.26 -7.53 -0.94
C VAL A 101 8.14 -6.87 -1.71
N TYR A 102 8.34 -6.71 -3.03
CA TYR A 102 7.40 -6.02 -3.92
C TYR A 102 6.94 -6.92 -5.04
N PHE A 103 5.69 -6.77 -5.45
CA PHE A 103 5.06 -7.50 -6.54
C PHE A 103 3.94 -6.66 -7.17
N LYS A 104 3.31 -7.14 -8.25
CA LYS A 104 2.19 -6.43 -8.88
C LYS A 104 0.92 -7.25 -8.81
N ASP A 105 -0.22 -6.56 -8.62
CA ASP A 105 -1.52 -7.18 -8.82
C ASP A 105 -1.96 -7.17 -10.30
N ALA A 106 -3.16 -7.66 -10.59
CA ALA A 106 -3.69 -7.76 -11.95
C ALA A 106 -3.90 -6.40 -12.64
N ALA A 107 -4.07 -5.32 -11.88
CA ALA A 107 -4.17 -3.95 -12.42
C ALA A 107 -2.80 -3.28 -12.58
N GLY A 108 -1.71 -3.96 -12.22
CA GLY A 108 -0.36 -3.42 -12.24
C GLY A 108 -0.03 -2.52 -11.05
N ASN A 109 -0.86 -2.49 -10.01
CA ASN A 109 -0.53 -1.80 -8.77
C ASN A 109 0.73 -2.42 -8.16
N VAL A 110 1.60 -1.57 -7.62
CA VAL A 110 2.81 -2.00 -6.93
C VAL A 110 2.44 -2.31 -5.48
N LEU A 111 2.45 -3.58 -5.14
CA LEU A 111 2.14 -4.09 -3.81
C LEU A 111 3.42 -4.39 -3.04
N GLU A 112 3.34 -4.30 -1.72
CA GLU A 112 4.44 -4.58 -0.82
C GLU A 112 3.97 -5.45 0.35
N PHE A 113 4.72 -6.50 0.69
CA PHE A 113 4.70 -7.08 2.02
C PHE A 113 5.81 -6.47 2.85
N ILE A 114 5.47 -5.90 4.00
CA ILE A 114 6.42 -5.27 4.90
C ILE A 114 6.33 -5.86 6.31
N ALA A 115 7.47 -6.40 6.79
CA ALA A 115 7.65 -6.81 8.17
C ALA A 115 8.34 -5.68 8.94
N ARG A 116 7.62 -5.08 9.89
CA ARG A 116 8.11 -3.96 10.72
C ARG A 116 8.52 -4.49 12.09
N HIS A 117 9.82 -4.53 12.37
CA HIS A 117 10.36 -5.11 13.59
C HIS A 117 10.12 -4.25 14.86
N ASN A 118 9.51 -3.07 14.72
CA ASN A 118 9.03 -2.27 15.86
C ASN A 118 7.66 -2.73 16.37
N LEU A 119 6.91 -3.50 15.56
CA LEU A 119 5.60 -4.03 15.94
C LEU A 119 5.79 -5.36 16.68
N LYS A 120 5.22 -5.45 17.88
CA LYS A 120 5.25 -6.68 18.68
C LYS A 120 4.11 -7.62 18.26
N ASN A 121 4.19 -8.15 17.06
CA ASN A 121 3.15 -8.97 16.43
C ASN A 121 3.68 -10.32 15.92
N ALA A 122 4.79 -10.80 16.49
CA ALA A 122 5.36 -12.11 16.16
C ALA A 122 4.35 -13.24 16.31
N VAL A 123 4.41 -14.22 15.40
CA VAL A 123 3.56 -15.43 15.42
C VAL A 123 4.42 -16.68 15.31
N ILE A 124 3.91 -17.83 15.79
CA ILE A 124 4.64 -19.12 15.82
C ILE A 124 4.29 -20.00 14.62
N ARG A 125 3.10 -19.82 14.02
CA ARG A 125 2.62 -20.64 12.91
C ARG A 125 3.29 -20.25 11.58
N GLU A 126 3.23 -21.17 10.59
CA GLU A 126 3.65 -20.92 9.21
C GLU A 126 2.87 -19.77 8.58
N PHE A 127 3.47 -19.08 7.62
CA PHE A 127 2.85 -17.94 6.94
C PHE A 127 1.75 -18.42 5.98
N ASP A 128 0.59 -17.80 6.10
CA ASP A 128 -0.55 -17.94 5.19
C ASP A 128 -1.27 -16.57 5.02
N SER A 129 -2.33 -16.52 4.21
CA SER A 129 -3.10 -15.30 3.95
C SER A 129 -3.69 -14.62 5.20
N HIS A 130 -3.96 -15.37 6.28
CA HIS A 130 -4.47 -14.81 7.54
C HIS A 130 -3.43 -13.93 8.27
N GLN A 131 -2.17 -13.99 7.85
CA GLN A 131 -1.09 -13.16 8.39
C GLN A 131 -0.83 -11.90 7.55
N ILE A 132 -1.66 -11.61 6.56
CA ILE A 132 -1.74 -10.30 5.91
C ILE A 132 -2.62 -9.42 6.81
N LEU A 133 -1.98 -8.61 7.67
CA LEU A 133 -2.61 -8.03 8.87
C LEU A 133 -3.51 -6.84 8.60
N ASN A 134 -3.09 -5.96 7.70
CA ASN A 134 -3.79 -4.75 7.29
C ASN A 134 -3.07 -4.07 6.12
N ILE A 135 -3.73 -3.13 5.46
CA ILE A 135 -3.03 -2.16 4.61
C ILE A 135 -2.37 -1.14 5.51
N SER A 136 -1.05 -1.05 5.43
CA SER A 136 -0.22 -0.17 6.25
C SER A 136 0.35 1.02 5.50
N GLU A 137 0.24 1.05 4.17
CA GLU A 137 0.68 2.18 3.37
C GLU A 137 -0.24 2.41 2.19
N ILE A 138 -0.35 3.68 1.80
CA ILE A 138 -0.93 4.11 0.52
C ILE A 138 -0.11 5.26 -0.05
N GLY A 139 0.27 5.14 -1.31
CA GLY A 139 0.94 6.19 -2.06
C GLY A 139 -0.02 7.31 -2.46
N LEU A 140 0.31 8.53 -2.06
CA LEU A 140 -0.38 9.76 -2.42
C LEU A 140 0.62 10.74 -3.03
N PRO A 141 0.95 10.61 -4.32
CA PRO A 141 1.88 11.51 -5.00
C PRO A 141 1.42 12.97 -4.95
N SER A 142 2.35 13.91 -4.85
CA SER A 142 2.04 15.33 -4.80
C SER A 142 2.97 16.14 -5.71
N GLU A 143 2.53 17.30 -6.17
CA GLU A 143 3.38 18.31 -6.84
C GLU A 143 4.15 19.15 -5.81
N ASP A 144 3.63 19.27 -4.58
CA ASP A 144 4.31 19.88 -3.43
C ASP A 144 4.23 18.94 -2.22
N VAL A 145 5.22 18.09 -2.08
CA VAL A 145 5.29 17.03 -1.05
C VAL A 145 5.34 17.63 0.36
N ILE A 146 6.11 18.71 0.55
CA ILE A 146 6.28 19.31 1.88
C ILE A 146 4.99 19.98 2.34
N ALA A 147 4.35 20.79 1.48
CA ALA A 147 3.08 21.44 1.83
C ALA A 147 2.00 20.41 2.13
N PHE A 148 1.88 19.34 1.32
CA PHE A 148 0.89 18.29 1.55
C PHE A 148 1.17 17.47 2.81
N ALA A 149 2.45 17.17 3.12
CA ALA A 149 2.84 16.53 4.38
C ALA A 149 2.44 17.38 5.59
N HIS A 150 2.71 18.68 5.57
CA HIS A 150 2.30 19.58 6.64
C HIS A 150 0.77 19.64 6.82
N GLU A 151 0.02 19.67 5.71
CA GLU A 151 -1.44 19.67 5.76
C GLU A 151 -1.98 18.36 6.42
N LEU A 152 -1.47 17.19 6.02
CA LEU A 152 -1.83 15.90 6.62
C LEU A 152 -1.48 15.87 8.11
N CYS A 153 -0.26 16.28 8.48
CA CYS A 153 0.15 16.32 9.89
C CYS A 153 -0.76 17.21 10.73
N ALA A 154 -1.08 18.41 10.25
CA ALA A 154 -1.92 19.36 10.97
C ALA A 154 -3.37 18.88 11.12
N LYS A 155 -3.97 18.37 10.03
CA LYS A 155 -5.38 17.96 10.05
C LYS A 155 -5.61 16.62 10.74
N LEU A 156 -4.71 15.64 10.59
CA LEU A 156 -4.90 14.31 11.14
C LEU A 156 -4.21 14.09 12.49
N ASN A 157 -3.51 15.12 13.01
CA ASN A 157 -2.71 15.03 14.23
C ASN A 157 -1.72 13.84 14.19
N VAL A 158 -1.00 13.71 13.09
CA VAL A 158 0.06 12.73 12.86
C VAL A 158 1.37 13.45 12.58
N SER A 159 2.47 12.70 12.48
CA SER A 159 3.80 13.27 12.24
C SER A 159 4.44 12.69 10.97
N VAL A 160 5.44 13.39 10.45
CA VAL A 160 6.39 12.81 9.49
C VAL A 160 7.08 11.62 10.15
N PHE A 161 7.19 10.51 9.44
CA PHE A 161 7.63 9.24 10.00
C PHE A 161 9.14 9.08 9.90
N LYS A 162 9.81 9.05 11.06
CA LYS A 162 11.24 8.70 11.24
C LYS A 162 12.26 9.47 10.39
N GLN A 163 11.89 10.61 9.84
CA GLN A 163 12.77 11.48 9.07
C GLN A 163 12.26 12.92 9.10
N GLU A 164 13.03 13.85 8.56
CA GLU A 164 12.52 15.19 8.24
C GLU A 164 11.72 15.15 6.93
N ALA A 165 10.85 16.14 6.73
CA ALA A 165 10.12 16.29 5.47
C ALA A 165 11.10 16.58 4.31
N ASP A 166 10.95 15.85 3.21
CA ASP A 166 11.75 15.96 2.01
C ASP A 166 10.87 16.25 0.78
N ALA A 167 11.31 17.12 -0.12
CA ALA A 167 10.54 17.54 -1.27
C ALA A 167 10.28 16.42 -2.30
N THR A 168 11.04 15.33 -2.25
CA THR A 168 10.94 14.23 -3.21
C THR A 168 10.22 13.01 -2.65
N PHE A 169 10.23 12.85 -1.31
CA PHE A 169 9.63 11.69 -0.65
C PHE A 169 9.45 11.93 0.85
N THR A 170 8.22 11.97 1.33
CA THR A 170 7.90 12.14 2.75
C THR A 170 6.84 11.13 3.21
N PRO A 171 7.15 10.20 4.13
CA PRO A 171 6.16 9.35 4.77
C PRO A 171 5.50 10.10 5.96
N VAL A 172 4.18 9.97 6.09
CA VAL A 172 3.39 10.62 7.17
C VAL A 172 2.52 9.58 7.88
N GLY A 173 2.64 9.46 9.19
CA GLY A 173 1.89 8.52 10.04
C GLY A 173 2.77 7.71 10.98
N ASP A 174 2.49 6.41 11.13
CA ASP A 174 3.23 5.50 12.03
C ASP A 174 3.34 4.07 11.44
N ASP A 175 3.98 3.14 12.18
CA ASP A 175 4.18 1.74 11.75
C ASP A 175 2.87 0.97 11.45
N ASN A 176 1.69 1.44 11.87
CA ASN A 176 0.40 0.82 11.59
C ASN A 176 -0.30 1.41 10.37
N GLY A 177 0.09 2.62 9.95
CA GLY A 177 -0.46 3.27 8.78
C GLY A 177 0.35 4.49 8.35
N LEU A 178 0.69 4.56 7.05
CA LEU A 178 1.46 5.63 6.43
C LEU A 178 0.80 6.13 5.16
N PHE A 179 0.81 7.41 4.97
CA PHE A 179 0.75 8.03 3.65
C PHE A 179 2.16 8.15 3.11
N ILE A 180 2.41 7.57 1.95
CA ILE A 180 3.69 7.66 1.24
C ILE A 180 3.56 8.74 0.20
N LEU A 181 4.25 9.85 0.41
CA LEU A 181 4.15 11.05 -0.42
C LEU A 181 5.40 11.19 -1.31
N PRO A 182 5.46 10.58 -2.49
CA PRO A 182 6.51 10.88 -3.45
C PRO A 182 6.15 12.15 -4.23
N ILE A 183 7.17 12.80 -4.79
CA ILE A 183 6.95 13.76 -5.86
C ILE A 183 6.31 13.06 -7.06
N LYS A 184 5.35 13.71 -7.69
CA LYS A 184 4.68 13.20 -8.89
C LYS A 184 5.68 12.70 -9.94
N ASP A 185 5.32 11.63 -10.62
CA ASP A 185 6.09 10.94 -11.67
C ASP A 185 7.37 10.21 -11.21
N ARG A 186 7.69 10.23 -9.92
CA ARG A 186 8.72 9.35 -9.37
C ARG A 186 8.35 7.88 -9.60
N ILE A 187 9.30 7.07 -10.02
CA ILE A 187 9.06 5.63 -10.20
C ILE A 187 8.96 4.95 -8.83
N TRP A 188 7.92 4.12 -8.64
CA TRP A 188 7.77 3.31 -7.44
C TRP A 188 8.89 2.28 -7.31
N ILE A 189 9.42 2.14 -6.08
CA ILE A 189 10.46 1.16 -5.73
C ILE A 189 9.91 -0.27 -5.95
N PRO A 190 10.76 -1.25 -6.29
CA PRO A 190 12.24 -1.18 -6.45
C PRO A 190 12.74 -0.99 -7.89
N ASN A 191 12.15 -0.42 -8.74
CA ASN A 191 12.31 -0.24 -10.20
C ASN A 191 11.10 -0.85 -10.93
N SER A 192 9.94 -0.50 -10.42
CA SER A 192 8.68 -1.08 -10.89
C SER A 192 8.32 -0.69 -12.34
N GLY A 193 8.94 0.37 -12.88
CA GLY A 193 8.52 0.99 -14.15
C GLY A 193 7.18 1.72 -14.06
N VAL A 194 6.59 1.82 -12.88
CA VAL A 194 5.28 2.48 -12.63
C VAL A 194 5.51 3.86 -12.06
N PRO A 195 5.14 4.96 -12.76
CA PRO A 195 5.24 6.30 -12.22
C PRO A 195 4.16 6.59 -11.17
N ALA A 196 4.51 7.36 -10.16
CA ALA A 196 3.63 7.84 -9.12
C ALA A 196 2.72 8.96 -9.67
N LYS A 197 1.59 8.58 -10.26
CA LYS A 197 0.61 9.52 -10.84
C LYS A 197 -0.36 10.05 -9.78
N LEU A 198 -0.87 11.26 -9.99
CA LEU A 198 -2.00 11.80 -9.24
C LEU A 198 -3.28 11.06 -9.66
N LEU A 199 -3.75 10.15 -8.84
CA LEU A 199 -4.90 9.28 -9.13
C LEU A 199 -5.99 9.42 -8.07
N PRO A 200 -7.29 9.26 -8.44
CA PRO A 200 -8.38 9.26 -7.49
C PRO A 200 -8.21 8.16 -6.44
N VAL A 201 -8.39 8.50 -5.18
CA VAL A 201 -8.32 7.55 -4.06
C VAL A 201 -9.36 7.95 -3.02
N LYS A 202 -9.82 6.98 -2.22
CA LYS A 202 -10.48 7.27 -0.95
C LYS A 202 -9.86 6.42 0.13
N VAL A 203 -9.35 7.06 1.16
CA VAL A 203 -8.72 6.44 2.33
C VAL A 203 -9.50 6.84 3.56
N TYR A 204 -9.93 5.87 4.35
CA TYR A 204 -10.69 6.11 5.56
C TYR A 204 -9.94 5.60 6.79
N GLY A 205 -9.93 6.42 7.82
CA GLY A 205 -9.52 6.07 9.17
C GLY A 205 -10.60 6.38 10.19
N LYS A 206 -10.28 6.26 11.46
CA LYS A 206 -11.24 6.57 12.52
C LYS A 206 -11.41 8.08 12.64
N GLY A 207 -12.55 8.59 12.14
CA GLY A 207 -12.89 10.02 12.21
C GLY A 207 -12.21 10.89 11.16
N TRP A 208 -11.66 10.31 10.11
CA TRP A 208 -11.07 11.07 9.01
C TRP A 208 -11.15 10.31 7.67
N GLU A 209 -11.14 11.06 6.58
CA GLU A 209 -10.96 10.53 5.22
C GLU A 209 -10.04 11.43 4.38
N VAL A 210 -9.34 10.82 3.42
CA VAL A 210 -8.59 11.51 2.36
C VAL A 210 -9.12 11.03 1.02
N HIS A 211 -9.53 11.95 0.15
CA HIS A 211 -10.15 11.56 -1.13
C HIS A 211 -9.90 12.55 -2.27
N GLY A 212 -10.11 12.07 -3.50
CA GLY A 212 -10.11 12.89 -4.72
C GLY A 212 -8.73 13.10 -5.34
N VAL A 213 -8.67 14.03 -6.30
CA VAL A 213 -7.47 14.59 -6.94
C VAL A 213 -7.80 16.03 -7.36
N PRO A 214 -7.12 17.05 -6.83
CA PRO A 214 -6.17 16.98 -5.73
C PRO A 214 -6.79 16.40 -4.46
N TYR A 215 -5.96 15.83 -3.60
CA TYR A 215 -6.44 15.16 -2.37
C TYR A 215 -7.05 16.16 -1.40
N LYS A 216 -8.21 15.80 -0.85
CA LYS A 216 -8.93 16.56 0.17
C LYS A 216 -8.97 15.77 1.46
N ILE A 217 -8.72 16.43 2.59
CA ILE A 217 -8.72 15.84 3.92
C ILE A 217 -9.96 16.34 4.66
N VAL A 218 -10.79 15.40 5.13
CA VAL A 218 -12.04 15.64 5.89
C VAL A 218 -11.90 14.96 7.26
N ILE A 219 -12.34 15.68 8.32
CA ILE A 219 -12.32 15.24 9.72
C ILE A 219 -13.76 15.20 10.23
#